data_8de3296b79021df5ef656afbd49c2456
#
_entry.id   8de3296b79021df5ef656afbd49c2456
#
_cell.length_a   1.000
_cell.length_b   1.000
_cell.length_c   1.000
_cell.angle_alpha   90.00
_cell.angle_beta   90.00
_cell.angle_gamma   90.00
#
_symmetry.space_group_name_H-M   'P 1'
#
loop_
_entity.id
_entity.type
_entity.pdbx_description
1 polymer ?
#
loop_
_entity_poly.entity_id
_entity_poly.type
_entity_poly.pdbx_seq_one_letter_code
_entity_poly.pdbx_strand_id
1 'polypeptide(L)'
;MRKILLSFIFSFASILAVAQLPTTNQKVLDYVKTVIGKKVDRGECWDLANAALTASNATFDRSSMRTIYTYGKKLNPAKDKIIPGDMIQFEKVKLKYKKGNAEYREEMPHHTAVVYKVYGPGHYQLAHQNTSFSGKKVGLSDLRLEDVSKGKMFFYRPQPKG
;
A
#
# COMPACT_ATOMS: atom_id res chain seq x y z
N MET A 1 -61.81 -7.96 30.75
CA MET A 1 -60.41 -7.57 31.04
C MET A 1 -59.52 -7.96 29.85
N ARG A 2 -59.05 -6.98 29.04
CA ARG A 2 -58.24 -7.19 27.83
C ARG A 2 -56.76 -7.05 28.25
N LYS A 3 -55.97 -8.14 28.17
CA LYS A 3 -54.56 -8.12 28.45
C LYS A 3 -53.83 -7.59 27.21
N ILE A 4 -53.19 -6.41 27.31
CA ILE A 4 -52.30 -5.84 26.28
C ILE A 4 -50.92 -6.48 26.46
N LEU A 5 -50.49 -7.28 25.48
CA LEU A 5 -49.14 -7.81 25.41
C LEU A 5 -48.24 -6.73 24.76
N LEU A 6 -47.41 -6.07 25.56
CA LEU A 6 -46.37 -5.20 25.02
C LEU A 6 -45.22 -6.06 24.49
N SER A 7 -45.08 -6.11 23.15
CA SER A 7 -43.97 -6.78 22.48
C SER A 7 -42.78 -5.81 22.42
N PHE A 8 -41.75 -6.06 23.21
CA PHE A 8 -40.47 -5.32 23.15
C PHE A 8 -39.67 -5.83 21.96
N ILE A 9 -39.57 -5.03 20.88
CA ILE A 9 -38.70 -5.27 19.76
C ILE A 9 -37.29 -4.79 20.14
N PHE A 10 -36.42 -5.72 20.46
CA PHE A 10 -35.00 -5.45 20.65
C PHE A 10 -34.34 -5.29 19.29
N SER A 11 -34.08 -4.05 18.86
CA SER A 11 -33.33 -3.74 17.64
C SER A 11 -31.86 -3.97 17.91
N PHE A 12 -31.30 -5.06 17.37
CA PHE A 12 -29.86 -5.34 17.40
C PHE A 12 -29.16 -4.45 16.37
N ALA A 13 -28.63 -3.33 16.81
CA ALA A 13 -27.72 -2.52 15.97
C ALA A 13 -26.36 -3.23 15.87
N SER A 14 -26.13 -3.90 14.74
CA SER A 14 -24.81 -4.49 14.43
C SER A 14 -23.80 -3.37 14.19
N ILE A 15 -22.94 -3.10 15.17
CA ILE A 15 -21.81 -2.19 15.04
C ILE A 15 -20.76 -2.91 14.18
N LEU A 16 -20.63 -2.50 12.92
CA LEU A 16 -19.53 -2.93 12.06
C LEU A 16 -18.23 -2.32 12.60
N ALA A 17 -17.46 -3.11 13.33
CA ALA A 17 -16.13 -2.71 13.77
C ALA A 17 -15.21 -2.60 12.54
N VAL A 18 -14.95 -1.38 12.09
CA VAL A 18 -13.90 -1.11 11.09
C VAL A 18 -12.57 -1.37 11.78
N ALA A 19 -11.85 -2.41 11.34
CA ALA A 19 -10.54 -2.73 11.87
C ALA A 19 -9.60 -1.55 11.63
N GLN A 20 -9.14 -0.92 12.73
CA GLN A 20 -8.22 0.21 12.69
C GLN A 20 -6.86 -0.24 12.17
N LEU A 21 -6.23 0.58 11.30
CA LEU A 21 -4.87 0.32 10.83
C LEU A 21 -3.88 0.43 11.97
N PRO A 22 -2.77 -0.34 11.94
CA PRO A 22 -1.65 -0.10 12.85
C PRO A 22 -1.18 1.36 12.77
N THR A 23 -0.85 1.96 13.88
CA THR A 23 -0.50 3.39 13.98
C THR A 23 0.61 3.79 12.99
N THR A 24 1.63 2.94 12.81
CA THR A 24 2.72 3.20 11.86
C THR A 24 2.21 3.24 10.42
N ASN A 25 1.37 2.27 10.02
CA ASN A 25 0.74 2.27 8.69
C ASN A 25 -0.13 3.50 8.47
N GLN A 26 -0.91 3.91 9.48
CA GLN A 26 -1.74 5.11 9.39
C GLN A 26 -0.89 6.36 9.16
N LYS A 27 0.21 6.54 9.92
CA LYS A 27 1.13 7.67 9.74
C LYS A 27 1.81 7.67 8.37
N VAL A 28 2.19 6.50 7.83
CA VAL A 28 2.70 6.37 6.46
C VAL A 28 1.68 6.90 5.47
N LEU A 29 0.41 6.48 5.58
CA LEU A 29 -0.66 6.94 4.69
C LEU A 29 -0.92 8.43 4.83
N ASP A 30 -0.95 8.96 6.04
CA ASP A 30 -1.21 10.38 6.28
C ASP A 30 -0.12 11.24 5.65
N TYR A 31 1.15 10.83 5.74
CA TYR A 31 2.23 11.48 5.02
C TYR A 31 2.01 11.42 3.49
N VAL A 32 1.77 10.22 2.95
CA VAL A 32 1.56 10.02 1.50
C VAL A 32 0.44 10.91 0.97
N LYS A 33 -0.69 11.02 1.67
CA LYS A 33 -1.80 11.91 1.29
C LYS A 33 -1.37 13.37 1.11
N THR A 34 -0.44 13.87 1.92
CA THR A 34 0.03 15.26 1.85
C THR A 34 0.92 15.55 0.64
N VAL A 35 1.48 14.51 0.02
CA VAL A 35 2.46 14.63 -1.07
C VAL A 35 1.97 14.13 -2.43
N ILE A 36 0.74 13.62 -2.54
CA ILE A 36 0.14 13.27 -3.84
C ILE A 36 0.19 14.49 -4.77
N GLY A 37 0.67 14.28 -6.01
CA GLY A 37 0.86 15.33 -7.02
C GLY A 37 2.12 16.20 -6.82
N LYS A 38 2.87 16.00 -5.72
CA LYS A 38 4.12 16.72 -5.42
C LYS A 38 5.34 15.83 -5.65
N LYS A 39 6.49 16.45 -5.87
CA LYS A 39 7.79 15.78 -5.88
C LYS A 39 8.32 15.70 -4.45
N VAL A 40 8.71 14.50 -4.04
CA VAL A 40 9.38 14.25 -2.75
C VAL A 40 10.87 14.12 -3.01
N ASP A 41 11.67 14.95 -2.37
CA ASP A 41 13.13 15.01 -2.48
C ASP A 41 13.60 15.07 -3.97
N ARG A 42 14.47 14.18 -4.41
CA ARG A 42 14.99 14.10 -5.79
C ARG A 42 13.94 13.58 -6.77
N GLY A 43 12.86 12.96 -6.27
CA GLY A 43 11.79 12.38 -7.07
C GLY A 43 12.04 10.92 -7.46
N GLU A 44 12.95 10.23 -6.77
CA GLU A 44 13.15 8.78 -6.96
C GLU A 44 12.11 7.96 -6.17
N CYS A 45 11.78 6.77 -6.63
CA CYS A 45 10.79 5.92 -5.97
C CYS A 45 11.14 5.63 -4.49
N TRP A 46 12.42 5.47 -4.19
CA TRP A 46 12.93 5.27 -2.84
C TRP A 46 12.75 6.51 -1.94
N ASP A 47 12.82 7.72 -2.49
CA ASP A 47 12.70 8.97 -1.73
C ASP A 47 11.33 9.08 -1.05
N LEU A 48 10.25 8.66 -1.74
CA LEU A 48 8.91 8.61 -1.16
C LEU A 48 8.85 7.64 0.02
N ALA A 49 9.39 6.42 -0.16
CA ALA A 49 9.41 5.41 0.89
C ALA A 49 10.21 5.88 2.11
N ASN A 50 11.41 6.43 1.89
CA ASN A 50 12.27 6.97 2.94
C ASN A 50 11.58 8.10 3.72
N ALA A 51 10.95 9.05 3.04
CA ALA A 51 10.26 10.15 3.67
C ALA A 51 9.04 9.69 4.48
N ALA A 52 8.24 8.77 3.92
CA ALA A 52 7.06 8.22 4.60
C ALA A 52 7.43 7.44 5.87
N LEU A 53 8.49 6.61 5.80
CA LEU A 53 9.01 5.88 6.98
C LEU A 53 9.58 6.81 8.04
N THR A 54 10.27 7.87 7.63
CA THR A 54 10.78 8.90 8.55
C THR A 54 9.63 9.63 9.25
N ALA A 55 8.64 10.09 8.51
CA ALA A 55 7.47 10.80 9.04
C ALA A 55 6.63 9.93 9.99
N SER A 56 6.59 8.62 9.76
CA SER A 56 5.86 7.67 10.61
C SER A 56 6.63 7.22 11.84
N ASN A 57 7.89 7.63 12.01
CA ASN A 57 8.82 7.12 13.02
C ASN A 57 8.98 5.59 12.96
N ALA A 58 9.03 5.04 11.77
CA ALA A 58 9.23 3.61 11.57
C ALA A 58 10.71 3.23 11.70
N THR A 59 10.96 1.99 12.17
CA THR A 59 12.28 1.39 12.11
C THR A 59 12.66 1.14 10.66
N PHE A 60 13.80 1.67 10.24
CA PHE A 60 14.30 1.54 8.89
C PHE A 60 15.83 1.58 8.88
N ASP A 61 16.46 0.51 8.42
CA ASP A 61 17.91 0.41 8.31
C ASP A 61 18.40 0.99 6.98
N ARG A 62 19.22 2.03 7.05
CA ARG A 62 19.82 2.72 5.91
C ARG A 62 21.31 2.44 5.77
N SER A 63 21.86 1.49 6.53
CA SER A 63 23.30 1.26 6.65
C SER A 63 23.94 0.62 5.42
N SER A 64 23.17 -0.05 4.58
CA SER A 64 23.70 -0.74 3.40
C SER A 64 22.71 -0.76 2.22
N MET A 65 23.22 -0.96 1.00
CA MET A 65 22.43 -1.14 -0.21
C MET A 65 21.50 -2.37 -0.11
N ARG A 66 21.79 -3.32 0.76
CA ARG A 66 20.97 -4.50 0.98
C ARG A 66 19.75 -4.18 1.83
N THR A 67 19.90 -3.32 2.84
CA THR A 67 18.86 -3.02 3.83
C THR A 67 17.96 -1.87 3.44
N ILE A 68 18.44 -0.91 2.62
CA ILE A 68 17.65 0.26 2.23
C ILE A 68 16.38 -0.05 1.42
N TYR A 69 16.23 -1.29 0.92
CA TYR A 69 15.03 -1.78 0.23
C TYR A 69 14.21 -2.77 1.07
N THR A 70 14.50 -2.82 2.39
CA THR A 70 13.77 -3.65 3.37
C THR A 70 13.01 -2.73 4.34
N TYR A 71 11.70 -2.65 4.17
CA TYR A 71 10.86 -1.63 4.79
C TYR A 71 10.12 -2.09 6.05
N GLY A 72 10.72 -3.01 6.82
CA GLY A 72 10.18 -3.56 8.05
C GLY A 72 9.91 -5.07 7.98
N LYS A 73 8.81 -5.55 8.58
CA LYS A 73 8.45 -6.97 8.59
C LYS A 73 8.07 -7.44 7.20
N LYS A 74 8.79 -8.44 6.67
CA LYS A 74 8.46 -9.07 5.38
C LYS A 74 7.13 -9.83 5.48
N LEU A 75 6.29 -9.68 4.46
CA LEU A 75 4.98 -10.29 4.33
C LEU A 75 4.93 -11.27 3.16
N ASN A 76 4.09 -12.29 3.30
CA ASN A 76 3.71 -13.19 2.22
C ASN A 76 2.27 -12.86 1.78
N PRO A 77 2.02 -12.25 0.61
CA PRO A 77 0.69 -11.82 0.19
C PRO A 77 -0.32 -12.96 0.00
N ALA A 78 0.16 -14.22 -0.08
CA ALA A 78 -0.72 -15.40 -0.13
C ALA A 78 -1.21 -15.83 1.27
N LYS A 79 -0.58 -15.37 2.34
CA LYS A 79 -0.87 -15.78 3.73
C LYS A 79 -1.20 -14.60 4.64
N ASP A 80 -0.53 -13.46 4.40
CA ASP A 80 -0.66 -12.26 5.21
C ASP A 80 -1.63 -11.28 4.55
N LYS A 81 -2.51 -10.68 5.34
CA LYS A 81 -3.37 -9.60 4.86
C LYS A 81 -2.51 -8.36 4.57
N ILE A 82 -2.47 -7.95 3.31
CA ILE A 82 -1.87 -6.67 2.92
C ILE A 82 -2.85 -5.55 3.25
N ILE A 83 -2.33 -4.48 3.85
CA ILE A 83 -3.13 -3.33 4.29
C ILE A 83 -2.56 -2.02 3.76
N PRO A 84 -3.35 -0.93 3.73
CA PRO A 84 -2.84 0.39 3.39
C PRO A 84 -1.66 0.79 4.28
N GLY A 85 -0.66 1.45 3.70
CA GLY A 85 0.59 1.80 4.36
C GLY A 85 1.67 0.71 4.34
N ASP A 86 1.37 -0.52 3.87
CA ASP A 86 2.41 -1.50 3.56
C ASP A 86 3.24 -1.03 2.36
N MET A 87 4.48 -1.52 2.26
CA MET A 87 5.42 -1.15 1.21
C MET A 87 5.66 -2.31 0.26
N ILE A 88 5.91 -2.02 -1.02
CA ILE A 88 6.27 -3.03 -2.02
C ILE A 88 7.58 -2.64 -2.67
N GLN A 89 8.53 -3.58 -2.71
CA GLN A 89 9.74 -3.51 -3.52
C GLN A 89 9.56 -4.43 -4.74
N PHE A 90 9.75 -3.87 -5.92
CA PHE A 90 9.68 -4.55 -7.21
C PHE A 90 11.08 -4.82 -7.73
N GLU A 91 11.32 -6.05 -8.20
CA GLU A 91 12.59 -6.49 -8.78
C GLU A 91 12.35 -7.19 -10.11
N LYS A 92 12.76 -6.55 -11.20
CA LYS A 92 12.63 -7.05 -12.58
C LYS A 92 11.19 -7.43 -12.93
N VAL A 93 10.21 -6.67 -12.38
CA VAL A 93 8.79 -6.94 -12.57
C VAL A 93 8.34 -6.47 -13.95
N LYS A 94 7.56 -7.32 -14.62
CA LYS A 94 6.84 -7.01 -15.85
C LYS A 94 5.36 -7.24 -15.61
N LEU A 95 4.56 -6.24 -15.95
CA LEU A 95 3.11 -6.30 -15.93
C LEU A 95 2.60 -6.45 -17.37
N LYS A 96 1.53 -7.22 -17.52
CA LYS A 96 0.81 -7.38 -18.77
C LYS A 96 -0.68 -7.43 -18.48
N TYR A 97 -1.41 -6.41 -18.92
CA TYR A 97 -2.84 -6.29 -18.67
C TYR A 97 -3.58 -5.75 -19.89
N LYS A 98 -4.91 -5.95 -19.89
CA LYS A 98 -5.80 -5.40 -20.92
C LYS A 98 -6.66 -4.29 -20.33
N LYS A 99 -6.86 -3.24 -21.11
CA LYS A 99 -7.80 -2.17 -20.80
C LYS A 99 -8.65 -1.91 -22.04
N GLY A 100 -9.89 -2.36 -22.00
CA GLY A 100 -10.70 -2.48 -23.21
C GLY A 100 -10.08 -3.47 -24.20
N ASN A 101 -9.90 -3.07 -25.45
CA ASN A 101 -9.28 -3.89 -26.50
C ASN A 101 -7.75 -3.72 -26.58
N ALA A 102 -7.15 -2.85 -25.80
CA ALA A 102 -5.71 -2.58 -25.80
C ALA A 102 -4.97 -3.43 -24.78
N GLU A 103 -3.81 -3.99 -25.16
CA GLU A 103 -2.87 -4.65 -24.29
C GLU A 103 -1.80 -3.65 -23.86
N TYR A 104 -1.53 -3.60 -22.57
CA TYR A 104 -0.50 -2.76 -21.95
C TYR A 104 0.59 -3.61 -21.35
N ARG A 105 1.82 -3.10 -21.43
CA ARG A 105 2.99 -3.71 -20.82
C ARG A 105 3.75 -2.63 -20.05
N GLU A 106 4.09 -2.92 -18.82
CA GLU A 106 4.90 -2.05 -17.97
C GLU A 106 6.07 -2.82 -17.40
N GLU A 107 7.20 -2.16 -17.24
CA GLU A 107 8.38 -2.75 -16.64
C GLU A 107 8.85 -1.92 -15.45
N MET A 108 9.09 -2.60 -14.34
CA MET A 108 9.67 -2.05 -13.12
C MET A 108 10.94 -2.84 -12.77
N PRO A 109 12.08 -2.48 -13.35
CA PRO A 109 13.34 -3.20 -13.13
C PRO A 109 13.75 -3.21 -11.66
N HIS A 110 13.60 -2.05 -11.01
CA HIS A 110 13.83 -1.81 -9.59
C HIS A 110 12.97 -0.63 -9.16
N HIS A 111 11.94 -0.87 -8.34
CA HIS A 111 10.98 0.16 -8.01
C HIS A 111 10.40 -0.04 -6.60
N THR A 112 9.97 1.04 -5.98
CA THR A 112 9.32 1.03 -4.66
C THR A 112 8.00 1.76 -4.72
N ALA A 113 6.99 1.21 -4.04
CA ALA A 113 5.68 1.83 -3.90
C ALA A 113 5.11 1.64 -2.49
N VAL A 114 4.17 2.50 -2.12
CA VAL A 114 3.36 2.38 -0.90
C VAL A 114 1.96 1.88 -1.30
N VAL A 115 1.45 0.88 -0.61
CA VAL A 115 0.05 0.47 -0.76
C VAL A 115 -0.85 1.59 -0.22
N TYR A 116 -1.50 2.31 -1.12
CA TYR A 116 -2.37 3.43 -0.76
C TYR A 116 -3.79 2.96 -0.39
N LYS A 117 -4.32 2.01 -1.16
CA LYS A 117 -5.63 1.42 -0.95
C LYS A 117 -5.61 -0.07 -1.30
N VAL A 118 -6.46 -0.85 -0.64
CA VAL A 118 -6.70 -2.26 -0.95
C VAL A 118 -8.14 -2.40 -1.40
N TYR A 119 -8.34 -2.87 -2.62
CA TYR A 119 -9.66 -3.14 -3.19
C TYR A 119 -10.12 -4.58 -2.91
N GLY A 120 -9.16 -5.49 -2.75
CA GLY A 120 -9.38 -6.89 -2.46
C GLY A 120 -8.06 -7.66 -2.45
N PRO A 121 -8.07 -8.98 -2.21
CA PRO A 121 -6.87 -9.81 -2.31
C PRO A 121 -6.21 -9.66 -3.69
N GLY A 122 -4.94 -9.29 -3.71
CA GLY A 122 -4.18 -9.12 -4.96
C GLY A 122 -4.54 -7.89 -5.80
N HIS A 123 -5.44 -7.00 -5.33
CA HIS A 123 -5.77 -5.76 -6.05
C HIS A 123 -5.57 -4.54 -5.15
N TYR A 124 -4.63 -3.69 -5.54
CA TYR A 124 -4.15 -2.56 -4.76
C TYR A 124 -4.13 -1.28 -5.59
N GLN A 125 -4.28 -0.14 -4.92
CA GLN A 125 -3.85 1.15 -5.45
C GLN A 125 -2.52 1.51 -4.78
N LEU A 126 -1.56 1.90 -5.58
CA LEU A 126 -0.21 2.24 -5.15
C LEU A 126 0.03 3.74 -5.23
N ALA A 127 0.74 4.29 -4.25
CA ALA A 127 1.35 5.61 -4.35
C ALA A 127 2.85 5.43 -4.62
N HIS A 128 3.34 6.05 -5.68
CA HIS A 128 4.76 5.99 -6.07
C HIS A 128 5.14 7.20 -6.94
N GLN A 129 6.41 7.45 -7.08
CA GLN A 129 6.97 8.47 -7.98
C GLN A 129 8.09 7.87 -8.83
N ASN A 130 8.59 8.64 -9.79
CA ASN A 130 9.53 8.18 -10.81
C ASN A 130 8.89 7.10 -11.71
N THR A 131 7.73 7.42 -12.24
CA THR A 131 6.94 6.55 -13.13
C THR A 131 6.73 7.21 -14.48
N SER A 132 6.42 6.43 -15.51
CA SER A 132 6.12 6.94 -16.84
C SER A 132 4.89 7.84 -16.88
N PHE A 133 3.90 7.60 -16.02
CA PHE A 133 2.63 8.36 -16.01
C PHE A 133 2.65 9.62 -15.13
N SER A 134 3.45 9.66 -14.06
CA SER A 134 3.50 10.82 -13.14
C SER A 134 4.86 11.50 -13.09
N GLY A 135 5.86 10.99 -13.80
CA GLY A 135 7.23 11.49 -13.75
C GLY A 135 7.79 11.45 -12.34
N LYS A 136 8.41 12.56 -11.92
CA LYS A 136 9.02 12.72 -10.59
C LYS A 136 8.02 13.07 -9.47
N LYS A 137 6.72 13.18 -9.77
CA LYS A 137 5.68 13.46 -8.77
C LYS A 137 5.05 12.18 -8.26
N VAL A 138 4.54 12.22 -7.02
CA VAL A 138 3.78 11.11 -6.45
C VAL A 138 2.46 10.98 -7.21
N GLY A 139 2.28 9.85 -7.87
CA GLY A 139 1.06 9.48 -8.57
C GLY A 139 0.42 8.26 -7.97
N LEU A 140 -0.81 7.98 -8.36
CA LEU A 140 -1.56 6.78 -7.97
C LEU A 140 -1.78 5.90 -9.20
N SER A 141 -1.52 4.59 -9.06
CA SER A 141 -1.83 3.59 -10.08
C SER A 141 -2.38 2.32 -9.47
N ASP A 142 -3.09 1.54 -10.26
CA ASP A 142 -3.59 0.24 -9.84
C ASP A 142 -2.56 -0.86 -10.10
N LEU A 143 -2.53 -1.84 -9.20
CA LEU A 143 -1.76 -3.08 -9.34
C LEU A 143 -2.67 -4.27 -9.07
N ARG A 144 -2.72 -5.19 -10.04
CA ARG A 144 -3.30 -6.53 -9.86
C ARG A 144 -2.19 -7.56 -9.89
N LEU A 145 -2.13 -8.44 -8.90
CA LEU A 145 -1.11 -9.49 -8.88
C LEU A 145 -1.24 -10.47 -10.03
N GLU A 146 -2.44 -10.65 -10.56
CA GLU A 146 -2.71 -11.48 -11.75
C GLU A 146 -2.06 -10.95 -13.04
N ASP A 147 -1.79 -9.63 -13.10
CA ASP A 147 -1.16 -8.98 -14.25
C ASP A 147 0.38 -9.16 -14.24
N VAL A 148 0.94 -9.70 -13.16
CA VAL A 148 2.39 -9.90 -13.02
C VAL A 148 2.83 -11.10 -13.85
N SER A 149 3.53 -10.85 -14.94
CA SER A 149 4.00 -11.90 -15.85
C SER A 149 5.43 -12.36 -15.55
N LYS A 150 6.25 -11.53 -14.88
CA LYS A 150 7.65 -11.82 -14.55
C LYS A 150 8.13 -10.96 -13.37
N GLY A 151 9.21 -11.40 -12.71
CA GLY A 151 9.91 -10.67 -11.66
C GLY A 151 9.50 -11.10 -10.27
N LYS A 152 9.91 -10.32 -9.28
CA LYS A 152 9.63 -10.57 -7.85
C LYS A 152 9.10 -9.31 -7.20
N MET A 153 8.13 -9.47 -6.30
CA MET A 153 7.66 -8.42 -5.42
C MET A 153 7.84 -8.85 -3.98
N PHE A 154 8.36 -7.93 -3.18
CA PHE A 154 8.55 -8.13 -1.75
C PHE A 154 7.64 -7.14 -1.02
N PHE A 155 6.75 -7.66 -0.20
CA PHE A 155 5.84 -6.87 0.62
C PHE A 155 6.40 -6.72 2.02
N TYR A 156 6.25 -5.52 2.59
CA TYR A 156 6.76 -5.20 3.92
C TYR A 156 5.73 -4.39 4.71
N ARG A 157 5.63 -4.67 6.00
CA ARG A 157 4.88 -3.84 6.94
C ARG A 157 5.84 -3.00 7.78
N PRO A 158 5.75 -1.67 7.70
CA PRO A 158 6.52 -0.79 8.56
C PRO A 158 6.34 -1.14 10.02
N GLN A 159 7.43 -1.14 10.78
CA GLN A 159 7.42 -1.44 12.21
C GLN A 159 7.70 -0.15 12.99
N PRO A 160 7.07 0.06 14.15
CA PRO A 160 7.38 1.19 15.00
C PRO A 160 8.84 1.11 15.46
N LYS A 161 9.47 2.27 15.66
CA LYS A 161 10.74 2.35 16.36
C LYS A 161 10.49 2.05 17.82
N GLY A 162 11.17 1.05 18.36
CA GLY A 162 11.15 0.72 19.79
C GLY A 162 11.80 1.80 20.63
#